data_f43dd3bb6a11e54b7226c648491f2565
#
_entry.id   f43dd3bb6a11e54b7226c648491f2565
#
_cell.length_a   1.000
_cell.length_b   1.000
_cell.length_c   1.000
_cell.angle_alpha   90.00
_cell.angle_beta   90.00
_cell.angle_gamma   90.00
#
_symmetry.space_group_name_H-M   'P 1'
#
loop_
_entity.id
_entity.type
_entity.pdbx_description
1 polymer ?
#
loop_
_entity_poly.entity_id
_entity_poly.type
_entity_poly.pdbx_seq_one_letter_code
_entity_poly.pdbx_strand_id
1 'polypeptide(L)'
;PDLLPLLSNPSSSVNVIVQYNSPPQQQQTCSGGGLLGLGGLVCTVLNVVGGLVKFVFSILNFVAMTLHAGDVVTLSNQSNVNYISLDRTVVGSLDYSAAAVNAPYAWSSNLDGSGVGVAIIDSGIYSHPDLNNRSGWGSRVIYRQSFIGGSKYDDFGHGTHVAGIVGGNGSSSSKPGAFRLLKGIAPNANLVDLRVLDLNGASTDSVVIQAIEKAVQLKSKYNIRVINLSLGRPIWESCAKDPLCQAVEMAWANGIVVVTAAGNLGRNGYATVLSPGNSPHAITVGAMKTEETMSTSDDLIASYSSKGPTFIDLTAKPDVVAPGNLVVSLLAPGSTLANDYPGNVVAPSYYTTSTYGNSPAYFRLSGTSMATPVVSGAVALILQKDPTLNPDTVKARIMKTAGKKFPLTSVAVDPTTGIAYPSTYDMFTIGAGYLNIEAALQNYDRAYGSAASPQVTYNSLQQMAYLTSNPNLIWWSSPVWSTAASWGTTILVPGPSGSAAVWGSAASWGTAASWGTAASWGTAASWGTAASWGTSTQGEK
;
A
#
# COMPACT_ATOMS: atom_id res chain seq x y z
N PRO A 1 -1.25 -28.05 4.81
CA PRO A 1 -1.58 -27.80 6.24
C PRO A 1 -3.04 -27.41 6.43
N ASP A 2 -3.61 -26.55 5.57
CA ASP A 2 -4.99 -26.04 5.62
C ASP A 2 -6.06 -27.07 5.20
N LEU A 3 -5.69 -28.09 4.48
CA LEU A 3 -6.57 -29.20 4.10
C LEU A 3 -6.83 -30.17 5.27
N LEU A 4 -5.84 -30.37 6.15
CA LEU A 4 -5.91 -31.34 7.24
C LEU A 4 -7.09 -31.12 8.22
N PRO A 5 -7.41 -29.88 8.65
CA PRO A 5 -8.57 -29.65 9.52
C PRO A 5 -9.91 -30.04 8.87
N LEU A 6 -10.02 -29.93 7.55
CA LEU A 6 -11.25 -30.26 6.81
C LEU A 6 -11.51 -31.76 6.75
N LEU A 7 -10.46 -32.59 6.88
CA LEU A 7 -10.56 -34.05 6.88
C LEU A 7 -11.25 -34.59 8.14
N SER A 8 -11.39 -33.78 9.19
CA SER A 8 -12.13 -34.15 10.39
C SER A 8 -13.65 -34.35 10.17
N ASN A 9 -14.18 -33.82 9.07
CA ASN A 9 -15.56 -34.04 8.64
C ASN A 9 -15.61 -34.73 7.26
N PRO A 10 -15.55 -36.07 7.22
CA PRO A 10 -15.41 -36.83 5.96
C PRO A 10 -16.51 -36.62 4.93
N SER A 11 -17.71 -36.21 5.34
CA SER A 11 -18.86 -35.96 4.45
C SER A 11 -18.89 -34.53 3.89
N SER A 12 -18.03 -33.63 4.35
CA SER A 12 -17.97 -32.27 3.81
C SER A 12 -17.38 -32.28 2.39
N SER A 13 -17.93 -31.45 1.49
CA SER A 13 -17.40 -31.26 0.14
C SER A 13 -16.21 -30.30 0.16
N VAL A 14 -15.12 -30.68 -0.48
CA VAL A 14 -13.91 -29.87 -0.62
C VAL A 14 -13.52 -29.73 -2.08
N ASN A 15 -13.07 -28.52 -2.46
CA ASN A 15 -12.51 -28.27 -3.78
C ASN A 15 -10.99 -28.42 -3.69
N VAL A 16 -10.42 -29.25 -4.55
CA VAL A 16 -8.98 -29.55 -4.54
C VAL A 16 -8.38 -29.50 -5.94
N ILE A 17 -7.08 -29.23 -5.99
CA ILE A 17 -6.23 -29.43 -7.18
C ILE A 17 -5.33 -30.62 -6.88
N VAL A 18 -5.47 -31.66 -7.66
CA VAL A 18 -4.67 -32.89 -7.60
C VAL A 18 -3.55 -32.80 -8.62
N GLN A 19 -2.33 -32.97 -8.18
CA GLN A 19 -1.14 -33.00 -9.03
C GLN A 19 -0.71 -34.44 -9.21
N TYR A 20 -0.53 -34.87 -10.45
CA TYR A 20 -0.12 -36.23 -10.79
C TYR A 20 1.35 -36.24 -11.23
N ASN A 21 2.07 -37.35 -10.95
CA ASN A 21 3.47 -37.56 -11.36
C ASN A 21 3.66 -37.63 -12.85
N SER A 22 2.62 -38.08 -13.59
CA SER A 22 2.58 -38.19 -15.05
C SER A 22 1.16 -37.88 -15.52
N PRO A 23 0.96 -37.52 -16.81
CA PRO A 23 -0.38 -37.41 -17.34
C PRO A 23 -1.17 -38.66 -16.98
N PRO A 24 -2.36 -38.54 -16.35
CA PRO A 24 -3.19 -39.71 -16.04
C PRO A 24 -3.46 -40.46 -17.33
N GLN A 25 -3.02 -41.73 -17.39
CA GLN A 25 -3.13 -42.51 -18.61
C GLN A 25 -4.59 -42.75 -19.00
N GLN A 26 -4.90 -42.53 -20.28
CA GLN A 26 -6.18 -42.89 -20.87
C GLN A 26 -6.35 -44.41 -20.78
N GLN A 27 -7.05 -44.92 -19.79
CA GLN A 27 -7.53 -46.28 -19.80
C GLN A 27 -9.05 -46.30 -20.05
N GLN A 28 -9.39 -47.00 -21.07
CA GLN A 28 -10.64 -47.25 -21.78
C GLN A 28 -11.94 -47.20 -20.99
N THR A 29 -12.91 -46.57 -21.67
CA THR A 29 -14.37 -46.78 -21.64
C THR A 29 -15.10 -46.58 -20.31
N CYS A 30 -15.59 -45.35 -20.13
CA CYS A 30 -16.81 -45.14 -19.36
C CYS A 30 -18.01 -45.48 -20.25
N SER A 31 -18.74 -46.52 -19.89
CA SER A 31 -20.08 -46.75 -20.44
C SER A 31 -21.06 -45.81 -19.76
N GLY A 32 -21.32 -44.65 -20.36
CA GLY A 32 -22.26 -43.66 -19.88
C GLY A 32 -22.13 -42.39 -20.72
N GLY A 33 -23.04 -42.21 -21.68
CA GLY A 33 -22.96 -41.16 -22.66
C GLY A 33 -23.10 -39.77 -22.03
N GLY A 34 -22.30 -38.86 -22.52
CA GLY A 34 -22.57 -37.43 -22.28
C GLY A 34 -21.35 -36.54 -22.40
N LEU A 35 -21.30 -35.86 -23.49
CA LEU A 35 -20.77 -34.52 -23.75
C LEU A 35 -19.26 -34.27 -23.56
N LEU A 36 -18.62 -33.97 -24.67
CA LEU A 36 -17.36 -33.23 -24.83
C LEU A 36 -16.05 -34.00 -24.47
N GLY A 37 -15.46 -34.71 -25.44
CA GLY A 37 -14.00 -34.89 -25.68
C GLY A 37 -13.00 -35.14 -24.53
N LEU A 38 -13.43 -35.20 -23.29
CA LEU A 38 -12.60 -35.32 -22.07
C LEU A 38 -12.63 -36.74 -21.47
N GLY A 39 -13.04 -37.75 -22.24
CA GLY A 39 -13.53 -39.02 -21.72
C GLY A 39 -12.56 -39.88 -20.89
N GLY A 40 -11.27 -39.89 -21.16
CA GLY A 40 -10.36 -40.84 -20.52
C GLY A 40 -9.87 -40.45 -19.12
N LEU A 41 -9.56 -39.20 -18.92
CA LEU A 41 -8.98 -38.65 -17.65
C LEU A 41 -10.03 -38.59 -16.54
N VAL A 42 -11.23 -38.18 -16.92
CA VAL A 42 -12.38 -38.02 -15.98
C VAL A 42 -12.80 -39.36 -15.39
N CYS A 43 -12.73 -40.45 -16.18
CA CYS A 43 -13.18 -41.74 -15.73
C CYS A 43 -12.27 -42.41 -14.69
N THR A 44 -10.95 -42.26 -14.80
CA THR A 44 -10.02 -42.87 -13.83
C THR A 44 -10.14 -42.25 -12.46
N VAL A 45 -10.37 -40.94 -12.41
CA VAL A 45 -10.53 -40.21 -11.13
C VAL A 45 -11.91 -40.44 -10.50
N LEU A 46 -12.97 -40.43 -11.30
CA LEU A 46 -14.34 -40.68 -10.84
C LEU A 46 -14.59 -42.10 -10.36
N ASN A 47 -13.92 -43.12 -10.96
CA ASN A 47 -14.07 -44.52 -10.53
C ASN A 47 -13.39 -44.81 -9.18
N VAL A 48 -12.48 -43.97 -8.72
CA VAL A 48 -11.77 -44.16 -7.44
C VAL A 48 -12.45 -43.43 -6.29
N VAL A 49 -13.01 -42.25 -6.53
CA VAL A 49 -13.47 -41.32 -5.46
C VAL A 49 -14.69 -40.50 -5.87
N GLY A 50 -15.70 -40.95 -6.42
CA GLY A 50 -17.01 -40.30 -6.59
C GLY A 50 -17.08 -38.75 -6.74
N GLY A 51 -16.00 -38.12 -7.16
CA GLY A 51 -15.85 -36.65 -7.20
C GLY A 51 -16.30 -36.02 -8.52
N LEU A 52 -16.65 -34.72 -8.48
CA LEU A 52 -17.00 -33.92 -9.65
C LEU A 52 -15.75 -33.23 -10.20
N VAL A 53 -15.27 -33.62 -11.39
CA VAL A 53 -14.17 -32.92 -12.07
C VAL A 53 -14.65 -31.58 -12.60
N LYS A 54 -13.95 -30.51 -12.20
CA LYS A 54 -14.21 -29.14 -12.64
C LYS A 54 -13.39 -28.75 -13.85
N PHE A 55 -12.09 -29.08 -13.83
CA PHE A 55 -11.15 -28.67 -14.87
C PHE A 55 -9.95 -29.62 -14.95
N VAL A 56 -9.47 -29.91 -16.16
CA VAL A 56 -8.25 -30.64 -16.42
C VAL A 56 -7.26 -29.73 -17.13
N PHE A 57 -6.08 -29.56 -16.56
CA PHE A 57 -5.04 -28.72 -17.12
C PHE A 57 -4.27 -29.47 -18.20
N SER A 58 -4.30 -29.00 -19.45
CA SER A 58 -3.75 -29.70 -20.61
C SER A 58 -2.21 -29.69 -20.68
N ILE A 59 -1.56 -28.75 -20.03
CA ILE A 59 -0.09 -28.60 -20.03
C ILE A 59 0.51 -29.10 -18.70
N LEU A 60 -0.26 -28.98 -17.61
CA LEU A 60 0.11 -29.47 -16.30
C LEU A 60 -0.59 -30.81 -16.03
N ASN A 61 0.07 -31.70 -15.30
CA ASN A 61 -0.55 -32.97 -14.89
C ASN A 61 -1.48 -32.74 -13.68
N PHE A 62 -2.37 -31.74 -13.76
CA PHE A 62 -3.25 -31.31 -12.67
C PHE A 62 -4.72 -31.51 -13.05
N VAL A 63 -5.53 -31.80 -12.03
CA VAL A 63 -6.99 -31.86 -12.14
C VAL A 63 -7.62 -31.10 -10.99
N ALA A 64 -8.46 -30.10 -11.27
CA ALA A 64 -9.30 -29.45 -10.29
C ALA A 64 -10.63 -30.20 -10.13
N MET A 65 -11.01 -30.52 -8.90
CA MET A 65 -12.21 -31.31 -8.64
C MET A 65 -12.84 -30.98 -7.27
N THR A 66 -14.14 -31.30 -7.15
CA THR A 66 -14.86 -31.31 -5.89
C THR A 66 -15.07 -32.76 -5.47
N LEU A 67 -14.71 -33.09 -4.23
CA LEU A 67 -14.93 -34.43 -3.67
C LEU A 67 -15.22 -34.33 -2.17
N HIS A 68 -15.63 -35.44 -1.56
CA HIS A 68 -15.79 -35.48 -0.11
C HIS A 68 -14.43 -35.51 0.60
N ALA A 69 -14.32 -34.87 1.74
CA ALA A 69 -13.07 -34.77 2.49
C ALA A 69 -12.49 -36.15 2.84
N GLY A 70 -13.34 -37.15 3.09
CA GLY A 70 -12.91 -38.53 3.31
C GLY A 70 -12.23 -39.17 2.09
N ASP A 71 -12.62 -38.79 0.89
CA ASP A 71 -12.07 -39.31 -0.36
C ASP A 71 -10.68 -38.74 -0.68
N VAL A 72 -10.32 -37.58 -0.11
CA VAL A 72 -9.00 -36.98 -0.26
C VAL A 72 -7.90 -37.92 0.23
N VAL A 73 -8.12 -38.60 1.38
CA VAL A 73 -7.16 -39.55 1.94
C VAL A 73 -7.00 -40.74 1.02
N THR A 74 -8.09 -41.27 0.48
CA THR A 74 -8.06 -42.38 -0.49
C THR A 74 -7.29 -42.01 -1.76
N LEU A 75 -7.53 -40.77 -2.24
CA LEU A 75 -6.87 -40.26 -3.43
C LEU A 75 -5.37 -39.99 -3.18
N SER A 76 -5.00 -39.50 -1.99
CA SER A 76 -3.60 -39.23 -1.65
C SER A 76 -2.72 -40.49 -1.55
N ASN A 77 -3.33 -41.66 -1.35
CA ASN A 77 -2.64 -42.95 -1.30
C ASN A 77 -2.39 -43.58 -2.70
N GLN A 78 -2.85 -42.95 -3.77
CA GLN A 78 -2.59 -43.39 -5.13
C GLN A 78 -1.13 -43.14 -5.53
N SER A 79 -0.46 -44.14 -6.09
CA SER A 79 0.97 -44.05 -6.46
C SER A 79 1.30 -42.99 -7.51
N ASN A 80 0.32 -42.60 -8.34
CA ASN A 80 0.45 -41.57 -9.36
C ASN A 80 0.09 -40.15 -8.88
N VAL A 81 -0.40 -39.99 -7.66
CA VAL A 81 -0.69 -38.69 -7.05
C VAL A 81 0.56 -38.17 -6.35
N ASN A 82 1.01 -36.99 -6.77
CA ASN A 82 2.18 -36.32 -6.20
C ASN A 82 1.78 -35.43 -5.03
N TYR A 83 0.72 -34.63 -5.21
CA TYR A 83 0.28 -33.66 -4.20
C TYR A 83 -1.20 -33.31 -4.37
N ILE A 84 -1.87 -33.02 -3.24
CA ILE A 84 -3.24 -32.48 -3.23
C ILE A 84 -3.27 -31.19 -2.45
N SER A 85 -3.72 -30.13 -3.06
CA SER A 85 -3.93 -28.84 -2.43
C SER A 85 -5.40 -28.41 -2.48
N LEU A 86 -5.84 -27.56 -1.57
CA LEU A 86 -7.12 -26.89 -1.75
C LEU A 86 -7.09 -26.05 -3.05
N ASP A 87 -8.22 -26.06 -3.75
CA ASP A 87 -8.51 -25.09 -4.81
C ASP A 87 -8.98 -23.79 -4.11
N ARG A 88 -8.00 -22.95 -3.78
CA ARG A 88 -8.21 -21.74 -3.00
C ARG A 88 -8.81 -20.66 -3.85
N THR A 89 -9.70 -19.87 -3.26
CA THR A 89 -10.19 -18.65 -3.89
C THR A 89 -9.04 -17.68 -4.04
N VAL A 90 -8.77 -17.24 -5.28
CA VAL A 90 -7.83 -16.17 -5.59
C VAL A 90 -8.64 -14.89 -5.77
N VAL A 91 -8.37 -13.86 -4.97
CA VAL A 91 -9.02 -12.55 -5.03
C VAL A 91 -7.99 -11.45 -5.30
N GLY A 92 -8.41 -10.35 -5.89
CA GLY A 92 -7.49 -9.38 -6.49
C GLY A 92 -6.96 -8.26 -5.58
N SER A 93 -5.97 -7.50 -6.06
CA SER A 93 -4.97 -6.79 -5.27
C SER A 93 -5.34 -5.44 -4.64
N LEU A 94 -6.35 -4.66 -5.08
CA LEU A 94 -6.85 -3.54 -4.28
C LEU A 94 -7.76 -4.07 -3.17
N ASP A 95 -8.38 -5.21 -3.39
CA ASP A 95 -9.10 -5.99 -2.39
C ASP A 95 -8.18 -6.35 -1.23
N TYR A 96 -6.94 -6.77 -1.50
CA TYR A 96 -5.95 -7.04 -0.46
C TYR A 96 -5.56 -5.79 0.31
N SER A 97 -5.27 -4.68 -0.38
CA SER A 97 -4.88 -3.43 0.26
C SER A 97 -5.97 -2.90 1.20
N ALA A 98 -7.23 -2.93 0.77
CA ALA A 98 -8.34 -2.51 1.60
C ALA A 98 -8.60 -3.48 2.77
N ALA A 99 -8.48 -4.79 2.53
CA ALA A 99 -8.65 -5.82 3.55
C ALA A 99 -7.51 -5.77 4.60
N ALA A 100 -6.26 -5.65 4.16
CA ALA A 100 -5.09 -5.57 5.04
C ALA A 100 -5.17 -4.43 6.05
N VAL A 101 -5.82 -3.31 5.70
CA VAL A 101 -6.02 -2.17 6.61
C VAL A 101 -7.38 -2.15 7.28
N ASN A 102 -8.20 -3.20 7.17
CA ASN A 102 -9.56 -3.30 7.71
C ASN A 102 -10.53 -2.19 7.22
N ALA A 103 -10.41 -1.71 5.98
CA ALA A 103 -11.33 -0.74 5.40
C ALA A 103 -12.79 -1.27 5.28
N PRO A 104 -13.06 -2.56 5.03
CA PRO A 104 -14.43 -3.09 4.98
C PRO A 104 -15.22 -2.86 6.27
N TYR A 105 -14.57 -2.79 7.44
CA TYR A 105 -15.23 -2.43 8.70
C TYR A 105 -15.86 -1.03 8.64
N ALA A 106 -15.14 -0.04 8.10
CA ALA A 106 -15.67 1.30 7.94
C ALA A 106 -16.90 1.30 7.02
N TRP A 107 -16.84 0.60 5.90
CA TRP A 107 -17.94 0.53 4.93
C TRP A 107 -19.20 -0.15 5.50
N SER A 108 -19.02 -1.20 6.30
CA SER A 108 -20.13 -1.85 7.01
C SER A 108 -20.78 -0.94 8.06
N SER A 109 -20.03 0.06 8.53
CA SER A 109 -20.49 1.09 9.47
C SER A 109 -20.99 2.37 8.76
N ASN A 110 -21.23 2.32 7.44
CA ASN A 110 -21.61 3.47 6.60
C ASN A 110 -20.59 4.63 6.58
N LEU A 111 -19.34 4.33 6.85
CA LEU A 111 -18.24 5.28 6.73
C LEU A 111 -17.52 5.02 5.40
N ASP A 112 -17.63 5.98 4.48
CA ASP A 112 -17.16 5.85 3.11
C ASP A 112 -16.46 7.12 2.58
N GLY A 113 -16.19 8.08 3.49
CA GLY A 113 -15.54 9.35 3.20
C GLY A 113 -16.50 10.47 2.77
N SER A 114 -17.82 10.21 2.75
CA SER A 114 -18.82 11.22 2.34
C SER A 114 -18.66 12.52 3.13
N GLY A 115 -18.72 13.65 2.41
CA GLY A 115 -18.63 14.99 2.99
C GLY A 115 -17.19 15.46 3.28
N VAL A 116 -16.19 14.60 3.20
CA VAL A 116 -14.79 14.98 3.44
C VAL A 116 -14.08 15.30 2.12
N GLY A 117 -13.43 16.46 2.04
CA GLY A 117 -12.58 16.86 0.92
C GLY A 117 -11.14 16.36 1.12
N VAL A 118 -10.61 15.68 0.10
CA VAL A 118 -9.20 15.25 0.02
C VAL A 118 -8.54 15.97 -1.16
N ALA A 119 -7.53 16.78 -0.89
CA ALA A 119 -6.73 17.41 -1.93
C ALA A 119 -5.63 16.45 -2.39
N ILE A 120 -5.64 16.13 -3.67
CA ILE A 120 -4.62 15.33 -4.35
C ILE A 120 -3.68 16.31 -5.05
N ILE A 121 -2.48 16.48 -4.51
CA ILE A 121 -1.43 17.33 -5.10
C ILE A 121 -0.47 16.41 -5.82
N ASP A 122 -0.66 16.29 -7.16
CA ASP A 122 -0.02 15.25 -7.96
C ASP A 122 0.02 15.64 -9.45
N SER A 123 0.05 14.69 -10.38
CA SER A 123 0.09 14.91 -11.84
C SER A 123 -1.26 15.25 -12.47
N GLY A 124 -2.32 15.36 -11.67
CA GLY A 124 -3.70 15.57 -12.13
C GLY A 124 -4.57 14.33 -11.93
N ILE A 125 -5.86 14.45 -12.27
CA ILE A 125 -6.80 13.34 -12.19
C ILE A 125 -7.55 13.21 -13.53
N TYR A 126 -7.48 12.04 -14.16
CA TYR A 126 -8.25 11.72 -15.35
C TYR A 126 -9.75 11.59 -15.03
N SER A 127 -10.62 11.90 -15.97
CA SER A 127 -12.07 11.72 -15.81
C SER A 127 -12.43 10.23 -15.91
N HIS A 128 -12.47 9.57 -14.77
CA HIS A 128 -12.69 8.13 -14.66
C HIS A 128 -14.09 7.81 -14.10
N PRO A 129 -14.82 6.80 -14.61
CA PRO A 129 -16.16 6.43 -14.11
C PRO A 129 -16.21 6.15 -12.60
N ASP A 130 -15.16 5.54 -12.04
CA ASP A 130 -15.07 5.23 -10.61
C ASP A 130 -14.91 6.48 -9.72
N LEU A 131 -14.71 7.66 -10.31
CA LEU A 131 -14.68 8.94 -9.62
C LEU A 131 -15.98 9.75 -9.76
N ASN A 132 -17.01 9.16 -10.37
CA ASN A 132 -18.33 9.74 -10.38
C ASN A 132 -19.05 9.48 -9.04
N ASN A 133 -20.12 10.25 -8.78
CA ASN A 133 -20.97 10.02 -7.62
C ASN A 133 -21.76 8.70 -7.77
N ARG A 134 -22.45 8.27 -6.72
CA ARG A 134 -23.20 7.00 -6.70
C ARG A 134 -24.31 6.92 -7.75
N SER A 135 -24.90 8.06 -8.15
CA SER A 135 -25.93 8.10 -9.19
C SER A 135 -25.36 7.90 -10.60
N GLY A 136 -24.01 7.89 -10.75
CA GLY A 136 -23.33 7.91 -12.04
C GLY A 136 -23.35 9.28 -12.75
N TRP A 137 -24.09 10.25 -12.22
CA TRP A 137 -24.21 11.60 -12.75
C TRP A 137 -23.41 12.57 -11.87
N GLY A 138 -22.43 13.23 -12.45
CA GLY A 138 -21.55 14.17 -11.78
C GLY A 138 -20.30 13.53 -11.16
N SER A 139 -19.24 14.32 -11.11
CA SER A 139 -17.92 13.92 -10.64
C SER A 139 -17.74 14.24 -9.16
N ARG A 140 -17.06 13.35 -8.42
CA ARG A 140 -16.56 13.64 -7.07
C ARG A 140 -15.22 14.40 -7.08
N VAL A 141 -14.62 14.62 -8.25
CA VAL A 141 -13.57 15.61 -8.42
C VAL A 141 -14.24 16.98 -8.54
N ILE A 142 -14.45 17.61 -7.39
CA ILE A 142 -15.28 18.82 -7.24
C ILE A 142 -14.55 20.13 -7.55
N TYR A 143 -13.23 20.09 -7.69
CA TYR A 143 -12.38 21.22 -8.08
C TYR A 143 -11.15 20.71 -8.81
N ARG A 144 -10.67 21.47 -9.79
CA ARG A 144 -9.46 21.21 -10.57
C ARG A 144 -8.68 22.48 -10.82
N GLN A 145 -7.39 22.44 -10.57
CA GLN A 145 -6.46 23.51 -10.96
C GLN A 145 -5.10 22.92 -11.35
N SER A 146 -4.53 23.38 -12.47
CA SER A 146 -3.14 23.13 -12.85
C SER A 146 -2.28 24.33 -12.47
N PHE A 147 -1.10 24.08 -11.91
CA PHE A 147 -0.10 25.08 -11.54
C PHE A 147 1.08 25.11 -12.54
N ILE A 148 1.06 24.20 -13.51
CA ILE A 148 2.16 24.03 -14.50
C ILE A 148 1.72 24.39 -15.93
N GLY A 149 0.51 24.91 -16.12
CA GLY A 149 -0.07 25.14 -17.45
C GLY A 149 -0.48 23.84 -18.16
N GLY A 150 -0.73 23.91 -19.46
CA GLY A 150 -1.07 22.75 -20.27
C GLY A 150 -2.45 22.14 -19.99
N SER A 151 -2.58 20.82 -20.19
CA SER A 151 -3.80 20.07 -19.91
C SER A 151 -4.19 20.17 -18.43
N LYS A 152 -5.46 20.17 -18.15
CA LYS A 152 -6.01 20.05 -16.78
C LYS A 152 -6.24 18.60 -16.36
N TYR A 153 -5.91 17.65 -17.23
CA TYR A 153 -6.01 16.22 -16.97
C TYR A 153 -4.65 15.63 -16.64
N ASP A 154 -4.63 14.36 -16.26
CA ASP A 154 -3.45 13.63 -15.88
C ASP A 154 -2.70 13.08 -17.10
N ASP A 155 -1.69 13.80 -17.57
CA ASP A 155 -0.88 13.37 -18.69
C ASP A 155 0.21 12.35 -18.28
N PHE A 156 0.56 12.29 -17.00
CA PHE A 156 1.54 11.32 -16.47
C PHE A 156 0.90 10.00 -16.07
N GLY A 157 -0.26 10.02 -15.39
CA GLY A 157 -1.03 8.84 -14.97
C GLY A 157 -0.91 8.46 -13.49
N HIS A 158 -0.02 9.11 -12.74
CA HIS A 158 0.22 8.82 -11.34
C HIS A 158 -0.90 9.36 -10.43
N GLY A 159 -1.30 10.61 -10.59
CA GLY A 159 -2.33 11.24 -9.75
C GLY A 159 -3.71 10.59 -9.89
N THR A 160 -4.06 10.08 -11.07
CA THR A 160 -5.29 9.29 -11.28
C THR A 160 -5.25 8.00 -10.48
N HIS A 161 -4.12 7.31 -10.49
CA HIS A 161 -3.92 6.08 -9.71
C HIS A 161 -4.04 6.36 -8.20
N VAL A 162 -3.38 7.40 -7.71
CA VAL A 162 -3.46 7.89 -6.32
C VAL A 162 -4.90 8.25 -5.94
N ALA A 163 -5.61 9.00 -6.78
CA ALA A 163 -7.01 9.37 -6.56
C ALA A 163 -7.94 8.16 -6.45
N GLY A 164 -7.66 7.11 -7.24
CA GLY A 164 -8.39 5.85 -7.18
C GLY A 164 -8.20 5.09 -5.88
N ILE A 165 -6.98 5.08 -5.33
CA ILE A 165 -6.71 4.45 -4.02
C ILE A 165 -7.43 5.21 -2.90
N VAL A 166 -7.46 6.54 -2.94
CA VAL A 166 -8.25 7.32 -1.97
C VAL A 166 -9.73 7.05 -2.13
N GLY A 167 -10.27 7.24 -3.35
CA GLY A 167 -11.69 7.45 -3.52
C GLY A 167 -12.36 6.74 -4.70
N GLY A 168 -11.74 5.76 -5.35
CA GLY A 168 -12.41 4.97 -6.39
C GLY A 168 -13.63 4.22 -5.85
N ASN A 169 -14.78 4.33 -6.51
CA ASN A 169 -16.01 3.66 -6.04
C ASN A 169 -16.19 2.23 -6.61
N GLY A 170 -15.31 1.80 -7.52
CA GLY A 170 -15.31 0.47 -8.11
C GLY A 170 -16.41 0.27 -9.17
N SER A 171 -17.02 1.32 -9.71
CA SER A 171 -18.12 1.19 -10.69
C SER A 171 -17.70 0.43 -11.95
N SER A 172 -16.44 0.57 -12.38
CA SER A 172 -15.90 -0.16 -13.54
C SER A 172 -15.70 -1.66 -13.28
N SER A 173 -15.53 -2.05 -12.03
CA SER A 173 -15.35 -3.44 -11.59
C SER A 173 -16.57 -4.05 -10.89
N SER A 174 -17.72 -3.36 -10.91
CA SER A 174 -18.98 -3.84 -10.32
C SER A 174 -20.06 -4.20 -11.36
N LYS A 175 -19.72 -4.23 -12.64
CA LYS A 175 -20.63 -4.57 -13.74
C LYS A 175 -21.01 -6.06 -13.71
N PRO A 176 -22.11 -6.48 -14.39
CA PRO A 176 -22.47 -7.88 -14.49
C PRO A 176 -21.30 -8.74 -14.96
N GLY A 177 -21.07 -9.86 -14.29
CA GLY A 177 -19.92 -10.73 -14.52
C GLY A 177 -18.66 -10.37 -13.72
N ALA A 178 -18.70 -9.29 -12.94
CA ALA A 178 -17.60 -8.95 -12.04
C ALA A 178 -17.51 -9.96 -10.88
N PHE A 179 -16.27 -10.36 -10.58
CA PHE A 179 -15.94 -11.23 -9.45
C PHE A 179 -14.93 -10.57 -8.48
N ARG A 180 -14.39 -9.40 -8.86
CA ARG A 180 -13.50 -8.58 -8.02
C ARG A 180 -13.98 -7.15 -8.03
N LEU A 181 -14.07 -6.53 -6.86
CA LEU A 181 -14.43 -5.13 -6.70
C LEU A 181 -13.19 -4.32 -6.31
N LEU A 182 -12.70 -3.51 -7.23
CA LEU A 182 -11.52 -2.65 -7.04
C LEU A 182 -11.96 -1.28 -6.55
N LYS A 183 -12.03 -1.13 -5.22
CA LYS A 183 -12.64 0.01 -4.54
C LYS A 183 -11.63 0.70 -3.62
N GLY A 184 -11.50 2.01 -3.74
CA GLY A 184 -10.64 2.83 -2.87
C GLY A 184 -11.10 2.84 -1.41
N ILE A 185 -10.26 3.38 -0.54
CA ILE A 185 -10.45 3.34 0.92
C ILE A 185 -11.65 4.19 1.38
N ALA A 186 -11.81 5.39 0.82
CA ALA A 186 -12.90 6.32 1.12
C ALA A 186 -13.71 6.63 -0.16
N PRO A 187 -14.51 5.65 -0.66
CA PRO A 187 -15.04 5.63 -2.02
C PRO A 187 -16.10 6.70 -2.32
N ASN A 188 -16.50 7.50 -1.34
CA ASN A 188 -17.39 8.66 -1.50
C ASN A 188 -16.75 9.98 -1.03
N ALA A 189 -15.45 10.02 -0.74
CA ALA A 189 -14.75 11.27 -0.49
C ALA A 189 -14.82 12.21 -1.70
N ASN A 190 -14.90 13.51 -1.44
CA ASN A 190 -14.76 14.54 -2.45
C ASN A 190 -13.27 14.75 -2.76
N LEU A 191 -12.91 14.85 -4.02
CA LEU A 191 -11.53 15.03 -4.44
C LEU A 191 -11.32 16.45 -4.98
N VAL A 192 -10.21 17.06 -4.58
CA VAL A 192 -9.74 18.36 -5.09
C VAL A 192 -8.43 18.09 -5.82
N ASP A 193 -8.44 18.27 -7.12
CA ASP A 193 -7.34 18.01 -8.04
C ASP A 193 -6.47 19.26 -8.17
N LEU A 194 -5.24 19.18 -7.66
CA LEU A 194 -4.25 20.25 -7.70
C LEU A 194 -3.01 19.73 -8.44
N ARG A 195 -3.01 19.91 -9.75
CA ARG A 195 -1.96 19.39 -10.62
C ARG A 195 -0.68 20.20 -10.49
N VAL A 196 0.39 19.53 -10.10
CA VAL A 196 1.73 20.10 -9.94
C VAL A 196 2.81 19.37 -10.74
N LEU A 197 2.61 18.08 -11.07
CA LEU A 197 3.59 17.27 -11.82
C LEU A 197 3.28 17.32 -13.31
N ASP A 198 4.31 17.45 -14.12
CA ASP A 198 4.22 17.47 -15.58
C ASP A 198 4.06 16.05 -16.18
N LEU A 199 4.16 15.93 -17.49
CA LEU A 199 4.04 14.65 -18.21
C LEU A 199 5.20 13.67 -17.91
N ASN A 200 6.28 14.14 -17.28
CA ASN A 200 7.40 13.32 -16.82
C ASN A 200 7.34 13.03 -15.32
N GLY A 201 6.28 13.48 -14.64
CA GLY A 201 6.12 13.36 -13.18
C GLY A 201 7.03 14.31 -12.39
N ALA A 202 7.51 15.39 -12.98
CA ALA A 202 8.44 16.36 -12.39
C ALA A 202 7.75 17.68 -12.00
N SER A 203 8.31 18.35 -10.99
CA SER A 203 7.86 19.66 -10.51
C SER A 203 8.99 20.44 -9.83
N THR A 204 8.65 21.62 -9.33
CA THR A 204 9.51 22.43 -8.44
C THR A 204 8.82 22.70 -7.12
N ASP A 205 9.61 22.96 -6.07
CA ASP A 205 9.07 23.28 -4.73
C ASP A 205 8.05 24.42 -4.79
N SER A 206 8.33 25.50 -5.52
CA SER A 206 7.45 26.67 -5.63
C SER A 206 6.06 26.31 -6.19
N VAL A 207 5.99 25.38 -7.13
CA VAL A 207 4.71 24.90 -7.70
C VAL A 207 3.94 24.07 -6.70
N VAL A 208 4.61 23.18 -5.97
CA VAL A 208 3.97 22.35 -4.93
C VAL A 208 3.48 23.23 -3.77
N ILE A 209 4.28 24.20 -3.33
CA ILE A 209 3.92 25.16 -2.28
C ILE A 209 2.64 25.95 -2.67
N GLN A 210 2.55 26.46 -3.90
CA GLN A 210 1.35 27.13 -4.40
C GLN A 210 0.10 26.23 -4.31
N ALA A 211 0.24 24.94 -4.62
CA ALA A 211 -0.87 23.99 -4.51
C ALA A 211 -1.28 23.72 -3.05
N ILE A 212 -0.32 23.62 -2.14
CA ILE A 212 -0.59 23.49 -0.70
C ILE A 212 -1.33 24.73 -0.18
N GLU A 213 -0.85 25.94 -0.51
CA GLU A 213 -1.54 27.19 -0.14
C GLU A 213 -2.95 27.23 -0.72
N LYS A 214 -3.13 26.80 -1.97
CA LYS A 214 -4.46 26.74 -2.60
C LYS A 214 -5.39 25.77 -1.86
N ALA A 215 -4.92 24.62 -1.42
CA ALA A 215 -5.71 23.70 -0.61
C ALA A 215 -6.17 24.34 0.70
N VAL A 216 -5.31 25.09 1.38
CA VAL A 216 -5.65 25.84 2.59
C VAL A 216 -6.69 26.94 2.30
N GLN A 217 -6.52 27.72 1.22
CA GLN A 217 -7.48 28.74 0.80
C GLN A 217 -8.87 28.16 0.49
N LEU A 218 -8.91 26.96 -0.07
CA LEU A 218 -10.15 26.28 -0.46
C LEU A 218 -10.74 25.41 0.65
N LYS A 219 -10.08 25.30 1.81
CA LYS A 219 -10.46 24.42 2.92
C LYS A 219 -11.93 24.53 3.29
N SER A 220 -12.41 25.73 3.59
CA SER A 220 -13.79 25.95 4.03
C SER A 220 -14.80 25.74 2.92
N LYS A 221 -14.45 26.07 1.67
CA LYS A 221 -15.35 25.94 0.51
C LYS A 221 -15.65 24.49 0.15
N TYR A 222 -14.65 23.63 0.23
CA TYR A 222 -14.74 22.22 -0.21
C TYR A 222 -14.54 21.23 0.95
N ASN A 223 -14.59 21.71 2.20
CA ASN A 223 -14.33 20.93 3.41
C ASN A 223 -13.06 20.08 3.28
N ILE A 224 -11.95 20.70 2.79
CA ILE A 224 -10.67 20.01 2.65
C ILE A 224 -10.12 19.73 4.03
N ARG A 225 -10.01 18.46 4.39
CA ARG A 225 -9.51 18.00 5.68
C ARG A 225 -8.23 17.19 5.55
N VAL A 226 -7.90 16.76 4.33
CA VAL A 226 -6.74 15.93 4.03
C VAL A 226 -6.02 16.48 2.80
N ILE A 227 -4.70 16.54 2.86
CA ILE A 227 -3.82 16.73 1.70
C ILE A 227 -3.02 15.44 1.54
N ASN A 228 -3.03 14.87 0.33
CA ASN A 228 -2.20 13.75 -0.09
C ASN A 228 -1.03 14.26 -0.93
N LEU A 229 0.20 13.97 -0.49
CA LEU A 229 1.45 14.29 -1.16
C LEU A 229 2.22 12.99 -1.47
N SER A 230 1.90 12.37 -2.61
CA SER A 230 2.60 11.17 -3.11
C SER A 230 3.83 11.54 -3.93
N LEU A 231 4.62 12.53 -3.46
CA LEU A 231 5.79 13.09 -4.11
C LEU A 231 6.86 13.45 -3.07
N GLY A 232 8.06 13.73 -3.52
CA GLY A 232 9.13 14.16 -2.64
C GLY A 232 10.45 14.42 -3.37
N ARG A 233 11.42 14.96 -2.66
CA ARG A 233 12.79 15.20 -3.11
C ARG A 233 13.80 14.96 -1.98
N PRO A 234 15.10 14.84 -2.25
CA PRO A 234 16.12 14.76 -1.20
C PRO A 234 16.04 15.92 -0.21
N ILE A 235 16.45 15.64 1.03
CA ILE A 235 16.55 16.64 2.10
C ILE A 235 17.88 17.37 1.95
N TRP A 236 17.82 18.67 1.66
CA TRP A 236 19.01 19.52 1.53
C TRP A 236 19.22 20.43 2.74
N GLU A 237 18.18 20.63 3.55
CA GLU A 237 18.15 21.55 4.68
C GLU A 237 17.19 21.05 5.76
N SER A 238 17.32 21.58 6.96
CA SER A 238 16.38 21.30 8.06
C SER A 238 14.95 21.69 7.67
N CYS A 239 13.95 20.91 8.08
CA CYS A 239 12.54 21.23 7.90
C CYS A 239 12.17 22.63 8.38
N ALA A 240 12.83 23.12 9.43
CA ALA A 240 12.65 24.49 9.93
C ALA A 240 13.09 25.59 8.95
N LYS A 241 13.81 25.23 7.88
CA LYS A 241 14.28 26.16 6.84
C LYS A 241 13.79 25.77 5.44
N ASP A 242 13.46 24.51 5.21
CA ASP A 242 12.95 23.98 3.96
C ASP A 242 11.58 24.57 3.64
N PRO A 243 11.43 25.39 2.57
CA PRO A 243 10.16 26.04 2.25
C PRO A 243 9.02 25.06 1.99
N LEU A 244 9.31 23.90 1.39
CA LEU A 244 8.31 22.86 1.11
C LEU A 244 7.83 22.23 2.43
N CYS A 245 8.74 21.92 3.34
CA CYS A 245 8.39 21.42 4.67
C CYS A 245 7.58 22.46 5.46
N GLN A 246 7.96 23.74 5.42
CA GLN A 246 7.22 24.82 6.07
C GLN A 246 5.78 24.99 5.53
N ALA A 247 5.58 24.78 4.22
CA ALA A 247 4.24 24.79 3.63
C ALA A 247 3.37 23.66 4.18
N VAL A 248 3.94 22.47 4.40
CA VAL A 248 3.26 21.34 5.06
C VAL A 248 2.91 21.67 6.51
N GLU A 249 3.85 22.24 7.27
CA GLU A 249 3.63 22.69 8.64
C GLU A 249 2.51 23.75 8.72
N MET A 250 2.46 24.67 7.76
CA MET A 250 1.41 25.69 7.66
C MET A 250 0.04 25.05 7.39
N ALA A 251 -0.05 24.06 6.51
CA ALA A 251 -1.30 23.35 6.24
C ALA A 251 -1.79 22.59 7.48
N TRP A 252 -0.87 21.93 8.21
CA TRP A 252 -1.17 21.25 9.48
C TRP A 252 -1.70 22.23 10.54
N ALA A 253 -1.02 23.34 10.73
CA ALA A 253 -1.45 24.40 11.67
C ALA A 253 -2.83 24.98 11.31
N ASN A 254 -3.21 24.95 10.02
CA ASN A 254 -4.55 25.31 9.56
C ASN A 254 -5.59 24.18 9.71
N GLY A 255 -5.26 23.10 10.40
CA GLY A 255 -6.18 22.00 10.71
C GLY A 255 -6.49 21.08 9.53
N ILE A 256 -5.52 20.91 8.62
CA ILE A 256 -5.57 19.93 7.54
C ILE A 256 -4.55 18.82 7.85
N VAL A 257 -4.98 17.57 7.83
CA VAL A 257 -4.07 16.43 7.95
C VAL A 257 -3.27 16.29 6.66
N VAL A 258 -1.96 16.37 6.73
CA VAL A 258 -1.07 16.17 5.58
C VAL A 258 -0.47 14.77 5.66
N VAL A 259 -0.66 14.00 4.60
CA VAL A 259 -0.13 12.63 4.46
C VAL A 259 0.90 12.63 3.34
N THR A 260 2.11 12.15 3.63
CA THR A 260 3.25 12.22 2.71
C THR A 260 3.88 10.84 2.49
N ALA A 261 4.46 10.62 1.32
CA ALA A 261 5.26 9.44 1.04
C ALA A 261 6.62 9.53 1.74
N ALA A 262 7.10 8.40 2.30
CA ALA A 262 8.45 8.33 2.86
C ALA A 262 9.54 8.42 1.78
N GLY A 263 9.25 7.94 0.57
CA GLY A 263 10.19 7.81 -0.54
C GLY A 263 10.53 6.36 -0.86
N ASN A 264 11.21 6.13 -1.99
CA ASN A 264 11.49 4.79 -2.51
C ASN A 264 13.00 4.48 -2.58
N LEU A 265 13.76 4.96 -1.61
CA LEU A 265 15.23 4.84 -1.53
C LEU A 265 15.70 3.87 -0.45
N GLY A 266 14.81 3.06 0.12
CA GLY A 266 15.12 2.18 1.26
C GLY A 266 16.20 1.12 0.99
N ARG A 267 16.43 0.77 -0.28
CA ARG A 267 17.55 -0.10 -0.70
C ARG A 267 18.93 0.53 -0.45
N ASN A 268 18.98 1.86 -0.31
CA ASN A 268 20.19 2.60 0.04
C ASN A 268 20.43 2.67 1.57
N GLY A 269 19.55 2.05 2.38
CA GLY A 269 19.69 1.99 3.83
C GLY A 269 18.83 3.03 4.56
N TYR A 270 19.31 3.43 5.73
CA TYR A 270 18.67 4.42 6.60
C TYR A 270 18.92 5.86 6.14
N ALA A 271 18.21 6.83 6.75
CA ALA A 271 18.25 8.27 6.42
C ALA A 271 17.88 8.58 4.96
N THR A 272 16.96 7.80 4.40
CA THR A 272 16.53 7.89 3.00
C THR A 272 15.13 8.49 2.83
N VAL A 273 14.49 8.94 3.93
CA VAL A 273 13.22 9.66 3.89
C VAL A 273 13.40 10.98 3.13
N LEU A 274 12.42 11.31 2.29
CA LEU A 274 12.42 12.48 1.42
C LEU A 274 11.70 13.68 2.05
N SER A 275 11.98 14.92 1.62
CA SER A 275 11.14 16.08 1.85
C SER A 275 9.93 16.02 0.89
N PRO A 276 8.67 16.33 1.35
CA PRO A 276 8.33 16.86 2.67
C PRO A 276 7.99 15.78 3.72
N GLY A 277 8.27 14.51 3.48
CA GLY A 277 8.09 13.42 4.46
C GLY A 277 8.94 13.57 5.73
N ASN A 278 9.92 14.48 5.74
CA ASN A 278 10.71 14.85 6.91
C ASN A 278 9.97 15.80 7.87
N SER A 279 8.79 16.33 7.51
CA SER A 279 7.99 17.15 8.41
C SER A 279 7.65 16.37 9.69
N PRO A 280 7.93 16.93 10.89
CA PRO A 280 7.63 16.25 12.14
C PRO A 280 6.11 16.06 12.34
N HIS A 281 5.27 16.96 11.83
CA HIS A 281 3.82 16.87 12.01
C HIS A 281 3.15 15.98 10.96
N ALA A 282 3.51 16.05 9.68
CA ALA A 282 2.90 15.23 8.64
C ALA A 282 2.90 13.73 8.99
N ILE A 283 1.90 13.01 8.51
CA ILE A 283 1.88 11.54 8.58
C ILE A 283 2.69 10.99 7.40
N THR A 284 3.89 10.50 7.68
CA THR A 284 4.80 9.94 6.68
C THR A 284 4.62 8.44 6.59
N VAL A 285 4.41 7.94 5.36
CA VAL A 285 3.95 6.58 5.11
C VAL A 285 5.01 5.76 4.37
N GLY A 286 5.40 4.63 4.96
CA GLY A 286 6.19 3.58 4.32
C GLY A 286 5.31 2.54 3.62
N ALA A 287 5.91 1.70 2.76
CA ALA A 287 5.20 0.76 1.92
C ALA A 287 5.38 -0.70 2.35
N MET A 288 4.26 -1.43 2.50
CA MET A 288 4.22 -2.88 2.71
C MET A 288 3.84 -3.62 1.43
N LYS A 289 4.30 -4.86 1.32
CA LYS A 289 3.82 -5.86 0.36
C LYS A 289 2.75 -6.70 1.05
N THR A 290 1.62 -6.89 0.40
CA THR A 290 0.50 -7.70 0.94
C THR A 290 0.61 -9.18 0.60
N GLU A 291 1.67 -9.60 -0.10
CA GLU A 291 1.87 -10.95 -0.63
C GLU A 291 0.62 -11.53 -1.33
N GLU A 292 -0.24 -10.62 -1.83
CA GLU A 292 -1.52 -10.93 -2.48
C GLU A 292 -2.46 -11.78 -1.58
N THR A 293 -2.42 -11.57 -0.26
CA THR A 293 -3.32 -12.18 0.71
C THR A 293 -4.14 -11.13 1.47
N MET A 294 -5.21 -11.53 2.15
CA MET A 294 -6.02 -10.66 3.01
C MET A 294 -5.46 -10.56 4.43
N SER A 295 -4.54 -11.46 4.79
CA SER A 295 -3.92 -11.53 6.10
C SER A 295 -2.68 -10.66 6.13
N THR A 296 -2.52 -9.88 7.19
CA THR A 296 -1.29 -9.11 7.42
C THR A 296 -0.17 -9.93 8.07
N SER A 297 -0.39 -11.23 8.32
CA SER A 297 0.59 -12.09 9.01
C SER A 297 1.77 -12.49 8.14
N ASP A 298 1.62 -12.44 6.83
CA ASP A 298 2.62 -12.74 5.80
C ASP A 298 3.12 -11.48 5.09
N ASP A 299 2.54 -10.31 5.39
CA ASP A 299 2.94 -9.04 4.80
C ASP A 299 4.38 -8.69 5.16
N LEU A 300 5.12 -8.21 4.17
CA LEU A 300 6.51 -7.82 4.32
C LEU A 300 6.72 -6.35 3.97
N ILE A 301 7.73 -5.73 4.58
CA ILE A 301 8.16 -4.39 4.16
C ILE A 301 8.72 -4.43 2.73
N ALA A 302 8.28 -3.50 1.90
CA ALA A 302 8.89 -3.34 0.58
C ALA A 302 10.32 -2.82 0.71
N SER A 303 11.30 -3.47 0.07
CA SER A 303 12.72 -3.13 0.25
C SER A 303 13.05 -1.70 -0.17
N TYR A 304 12.30 -1.17 -1.13
CA TYR A 304 12.44 0.21 -1.58
C TYR A 304 11.89 1.25 -0.59
N SER A 305 11.01 0.86 0.37
CA SER A 305 10.43 1.82 1.33
C SER A 305 11.52 2.56 2.09
N SER A 306 11.57 3.88 1.95
CA SER A 306 12.58 4.72 2.61
C SER A 306 12.51 4.60 4.12
N LYS A 307 13.69 4.64 4.75
CA LYS A 307 13.90 4.38 6.18
C LYS A 307 14.44 5.63 6.86
N GLY A 308 13.92 5.88 8.06
CA GLY A 308 14.42 6.96 8.94
C GLY A 308 15.76 6.64 9.61
N PRO A 309 16.14 7.46 10.61
CA PRO A 309 15.59 8.78 10.86
C PRO A 309 15.82 9.72 9.68
N THR A 310 15.15 10.89 9.66
CA THR A 310 15.36 11.86 8.58
C THR A 310 16.80 12.37 8.56
N PHE A 311 17.32 12.63 7.37
CA PHE A 311 18.59 13.30 7.21
C PHE A 311 18.51 14.73 7.76
N ILE A 312 19.56 15.25 8.38
CA ILE A 312 19.72 16.56 9.03
C ILE A 312 18.98 16.68 10.38
N ASP A 313 17.65 16.58 10.41
CA ASP A 313 16.85 16.82 11.63
C ASP A 313 16.77 15.60 12.55
N LEU A 314 17.16 14.43 12.06
CA LEU A 314 17.10 13.15 12.77
C LEU A 314 15.70 12.88 13.38
N THR A 315 14.64 13.25 12.65
CA THR A 315 13.26 12.98 13.08
C THR A 315 12.94 11.49 12.83
N ALA A 316 12.31 10.85 13.80
CA ALA A 316 11.88 9.46 13.66
C ALA A 316 10.75 9.34 12.62
N LYS A 317 11.02 8.64 11.52
CA LYS A 317 10.13 8.39 10.37
C LYS A 317 10.39 6.99 9.80
N PRO A 318 9.44 6.40 9.05
CA PRO A 318 8.06 6.87 8.81
C PRO A 318 7.22 6.85 10.09
N ASP A 319 6.01 7.43 10.06
CA ASP A 319 5.09 7.34 11.20
C ASP A 319 4.33 6.01 11.22
N VAL A 320 3.95 5.51 10.05
CA VAL A 320 3.23 4.24 9.86
C VAL A 320 3.59 3.62 8.51
N VAL A 321 3.22 2.36 8.33
CA VAL A 321 3.28 1.67 7.04
C VAL A 321 1.88 1.25 6.59
N ALA A 322 1.70 1.15 5.26
CA ALA A 322 0.46 0.72 4.62
C ALA A 322 0.77 -0.01 3.30
N PRO A 323 -0.20 -0.74 2.70
CA PRO A 323 0.00 -1.41 1.42
C PRO A 323 0.46 -0.45 0.32
N GLY A 324 1.56 -0.77 -0.34
CA GLY A 324 2.15 0.07 -1.38
C GLY A 324 2.78 -0.69 -2.54
N ASN A 325 2.77 -2.03 -2.51
CA ASN A 325 3.39 -2.85 -3.55
C ASN A 325 2.33 -3.52 -4.42
N LEU A 326 2.52 -3.45 -5.75
CA LEU A 326 1.64 -4.03 -6.77
C LEU A 326 0.17 -3.59 -6.63
N VAL A 327 -0.06 -2.38 -6.17
CA VAL A 327 -1.41 -1.85 -5.94
C VAL A 327 -2.12 -1.60 -7.27
N VAL A 328 -3.31 -2.17 -7.44
CA VAL A 328 -4.17 -1.94 -8.60
C VAL A 328 -5.11 -0.78 -8.31
N SER A 329 -5.09 0.24 -9.17
CA SER A 329 -5.98 1.39 -9.08
C SER A 329 -6.28 1.96 -10.47
N LEU A 330 -6.86 3.15 -10.56
CA LEU A 330 -7.39 3.70 -11.79
C LEU A 330 -6.32 3.96 -12.86
N LEU A 331 -6.67 3.68 -14.10
CA LEU A 331 -5.89 3.96 -15.29
C LEU A 331 -6.24 5.35 -15.85
N ALA A 332 -5.23 6.16 -16.18
CA ALA A 332 -5.36 7.29 -17.09
C ALA A 332 -4.94 6.85 -18.50
N PRO A 333 -5.88 6.55 -19.40
CA PRO A 333 -5.54 6.08 -20.74
C PRO A 333 -4.74 7.12 -21.53
N GLY A 334 -3.68 6.66 -22.22
CA GLY A 334 -2.82 7.55 -23.03
C GLY A 334 -1.83 8.39 -22.22
N SER A 335 -1.79 8.23 -20.89
CA SER A 335 -0.75 8.85 -20.06
C SER A 335 0.63 8.27 -20.32
N THR A 336 1.68 8.99 -19.91
CA THR A 336 3.08 8.54 -20.04
C THR A 336 3.29 7.16 -19.42
N LEU A 337 2.84 6.95 -18.18
CA LEU A 337 2.98 5.64 -17.50
C LEU A 337 2.26 4.51 -18.24
N ALA A 338 1.07 4.77 -18.78
CA ALA A 338 0.32 3.75 -19.51
C ALA A 338 0.99 3.37 -20.82
N ASN A 339 1.63 4.34 -21.50
CA ASN A 339 2.33 4.12 -22.77
C ASN A 339 3.69 3.46 -22.57
N ASP A 340 4.44 3.87 -21.56
CA ASP A 340 5.78 3.36 -21.30
C ASP A 340 5.75 1.96 -20.64
N TYR A 341 4.67 1.67 -19.89
CA TYR A 341 4.53 0.41 -19.14
C TYR A 341 3.20 -0.30 -19.44
N PRO A 342 2.95 -0.69 -20.70
CA PRO A 342 1.69 -1.32 -21.09
C PRO A 342 1.42 -2.66 -20.37
N GLY A 343 2.47 -3.33 -19.88
CA GLY A 343 2.35 -4.55 -19.07
C GLY A 343 1.72 -4.33 -17.69
N ASN A 344 1.64 -3.08 -17.21
CA ASN A 344 1.00 -2.72 -15.96
C ASN A 344 -0.49 -2.41 -16.12
N VAL A 345 -0.99 -2.34 -17.36
CA VAL A 345 -2.43 -2.21 -17.64
C VAL A 345 -3.11 -3.51 -17.21
N VAL A 346 -4.10 -3.40 -16.33
CA VAL A 346 -4.82 -4.55 -15.80
C VAL A 346 -5.87 -5.00 -16.80
N ALA A 347 -5.72 -6.23 -17.32
CA ALA A 347 -6.68 -6.80 -18.24
C ALA A 347 -8.07 -6.95 -17.59
N PRO A 348 -9.17 -6.70 -18.32
CA PRO A 348 -10.53 -6.87 -17.79
C PRO A 348 -10.80 -8.26 -17.21
N SER A 349 -10.18 -9.30 -17.76
CA SER A 349 -10.25 -10.68 -17.25
C SER A 349 -9.75 -10.84 -15.81
N TYR A 350 -9.04 -9.86 -15.27
CA TYR A 350 -8.58 -9.84 -13.89
C TYR A 350 -9.73 -9.59 -12.88
N TYR A 351 -10.80 -8.88 -13.28
CA TYR A 351 -11.89 -8.49 -12.39
C TYR A 351 -13.30 -8.83 -12.90
N THR A 352 -13.44 -9.28 -14.16
CA THR A 352 -14.75 -9.64 -14.73
C THR A 352 -14.63 -10.79 -15.72
N THR A 353 -15.67 -11.63 -15.77
CA THR A 353 -15.83 -12.68 -16.79
C THR A 353 -16.48 -12.17 -18.07
N SER A 354 -17.03 -10.95 -18.05
CA SER A 354 -17.67 -10.34 -19.22
C SER A 354 -16.63 -9.99 -20.27
N THR A 355 -16.84 -10.45 -21.50
CA THR A 355 -15.98 -10.15 -22.66
C THR A 355 -16.46 -8.95 -23.46
N TYR A 356 -17.64 -8.41 -23.14
CA TYR A 356 -18.31 -7.37 -23.94
C TYR A 356 -18.03 -5.96 -23.41
N GLY A 357 -17.48 -5.10 -24.27
CA GLY A 357 -17.36 -3.65 -24.03
C GLY A 357 -16.42 -3.23 -22.88
N ASN A 358 -15.48 -4.08 -22.50
CA ASN A 358 -14.58 -3.81 -21.38
C ASN A 358 -13.24 -3.29 -21.88
N SER A 359 -13.12 -1.96 -21.97
CA SER A 359 -11.80 -1.33 -22.02
C SER A 359 -11.14 -1.46 -20.64
N PRO A 360 -9.79 -1.62 -20.60
CA PRO A 360 -9.05 -1.57 -19.34
C PRO A 360 -9.36 -0.29 -18.55
N ALA A 361 -9.64 -0.44 -17.27
CA ALA A 361 -9.97 0.67 -16.38
C ALA A 361 -8.95 0.86 -15.26
N TYR A 362 -8.02 -0.09 -15.10
CA TYR A 362 -7.10 -0.15 -13.98
C TYR A 362 -5.66 -0.33 -14.43
N PHE A 363 -4.76 0.13 -13.56
CA PHE A 363 -3.32 0.10 -13.74
C PHE A 363 -2.65 -0.35 -12.44
N ARG A 364 -1.44 -0.93 -12.52
CA ARG A 364 -0.70 -1.45 -11.37
C ARG A 364 0.56 -0.64 -11.13
N LEU A 365 0.74 -0.14 -9.90
CA LEU A 365 1.93 0.59 -9.49
C LEU A 365 2.41 0.13 -8.11
N SER A 366 3.70 0.40 -7.83
CA SER A 366 4.33 0.16 -6.54
C SER A 366 5.06 1.41 -6.07
N GLY A 367 5.07 1.66 -4.76
CA GLY A 367 5.75 2.81 -4.16
C GLY A 367 5.11 3.24 -2.85
N THR A 368 5.83 4.00 -2.05
CA THR A 368 5.26 4.71 -0.91
C THR A 368 4.18 5.71 -1.35
N SER A 369 4.23 6.13 -2.62
CA SER A 369 3.18 6.92 -3.28
C SER A 369 1.83 6.20 -3.35
N MET A 370 1.77 4.86 -3.31
CA MET A 370 0.54 4.06 -3.28
C MET A 370 0.10 3.79 -1.84
N ALA A 371 1.05 3.69 -0.90
CA ALA A 371 0.76 3.56 0.53
C ALA A 371 0.15 4.85 1.14
N THR A 372 0.64 6.00 0.70
CA THR A 372 0.18 7.34 1.16
C THR A 372 -1.33 7.55 0.96
N PRO A 373 -1.93 7.31 -0.22
CA PRO A 373 -3.37 7.48 -0.41
C PRO A 373 -4.22 6.45 0.36
N VAL A 374 -3.69 5.28 0.73
CA VAL A 374 -4.37 4.36 1.65
C VAL A 374 -4.57 5.03 3.01
N VAL A 375 -3.52 5.67 3.55
CA VAL A 375 -3.61 6.42 4.80
C VAL A 375 -4.48 7.67 4.65
N SER A 376 -4.40 8.39 3.52
CA SER A 376 -5.26 9.56 3.25
C SER A 376 -6.75 9.19 3.24
N GLY A 377 -7.10 8.05 2.66
CA GLY A 377 -8.45 7.50 2.70
C GLY A 377 -8.88 7.14 4.13
N ALA A 378 -8.00 6.51 4.91
CA ALA A 378 -8.25 6.20 6.33
C ALA A 378 -8.51 7.47 7.15
N VAL A 379 -7.74 8.52 6.94
CA VAL A 379 -7.95 9.84 7.57
C VAL A 379 -9.31 10.40 7.20
N ALA A 380 -9.74 10.29 5.93
CA ALA A 380 -11.05 10.75 5.51
C ALA A 380 -12.19 9.99 6.22
N LEU A 381 -12.07 8.67 6.42
CA LEU A 381 -13.04 7.87 7.18
C LEU A 381 -13.10 8.27 8.66
N ILE A 382 -11.94 8.50 9.28
CA ILE A 382 -11.85 8.95 10.69
C ILE A 382 -12.52 10.31 10.85
N LEU A 383 -12.27 11.24 9.93
CA LEU A 383 -12.83 12.60 9.96
C LEU A 383 -14.31 12.65 9.55
N GLN A 384 -14.81 11.69 8.77
CA GLN A 384 -16.24 11.52 8.56
C GLN A 384 -16.93 11.09 9.86
N LYS A 385 -16.33 10.16 10.61
CA LYS A 385 -16.87 9.69 11.89
C LYS A 385 -16.88 10.78 12.96
N ASP A 386 -15.79 11.56 13.07
CA ASP A 386 -15.67 12.66 14.02
C ASP A 386 -15.03 13.89 13.34
N PRO A 387 -15.84 14.80 12.79
CA PRO A 387 -15.36 16.01 12.11
C PRO A 387 -14.64 17.01 13.04
N THR A 388 -14.74 16.85 14.34
CA THR A 388 -14.16 17.77 15.33
C THR A 388 -12.70 17.48 15.65
N LEU A 389 -12.14 16.40 15.13
CA LEU A 389 -10.75 16.02 15.39
C LEU A 389 -9.77 17.00 14.74
N ASN A 390 -8.75 17.37 15.51
CA ASN A 390 -7.58 18.07 14.99
C ASN A 390 -6.57 17.09 14.36
N PRO A 391 -5.63 17.56 13.56
CA PRO A 391 -4.64 16.73 12.90
C PRO A 391 -3.80 15.88 13.87
N ASP A 392 -3.38 16.45 15.00
CA ASP A 392 -2.58 15.74 16.01
C ASP A 392 -3.32 14.54 16.61
N THR A 393 -4.62 14.69 16.88
CA THR A 393 -5.45 13.57 17.35
C THR A 393 -5.58 12.47 16.29
N VAL A 394 -5.76 12.83 15.03
CA VAL A 394 -5.86 11.87 13.93
C VAL A 394 -4.56 11.09 13.80
N LYS A 395 -3.40 11.78 13.76
CA LYS A 395 -2.08 11.14 13.70
C LYS A 395 -1.86 10.23 14.90
N ALA A 396 -2.14 10.72 16.11
CA ALA A 396 -1.95 9.96 17.34
C ALA A 396 -2.81 8.69 17.38
N ARG A 397 -4.09 8.75 16.95
CA ARG A 397 -4.96 7.59 16.87
C ARG A 397 -4.43 6.54 15.88
N ILE A 398 -4.04 6.97 14.68
CA ILE A 398 -3.48 6.08 13.66
C ILE A 398 -2.24 5.38 14.21
N MET A 399 -1.31 6.10 14.81
CA MET A 399 -0.08 5.54 15.35
C MET A 399 -0.34 4.61 16.54
N LYS A 400 -1.23 4.99 17.46
CA LYS A 400 -1.60 4.18 18.63
C LYS A 400 -2.18 2.82 18.24
N THR A 401 -3.06 2.83 17.27
CA THR A 401 -3.86 1.66 16.88
C THR A 401 -3.24 0.84 15.76
N ALA A 402 -2.11 1.28 15.22
CA ALA A 402 -1.36 0.53 14.20
C ALA A 402 -0.99 -0.87 14.69
N GLY A 403 -1.07 -1.86 13.81
CA GLY A 403 -0.67 -3.24 14.09
C GLY A 403 0.82 -3.35 14.41
N LYS A 404 1.18 -4.11 15.46
CA LYS A 404 2.55 -4.21 16.00
C LYS A 404 3.22 -5.56 15.71
N LYS A 405 2.56 -6.43 14.95
CA LYS A 405 3.08 -7.78 14.67
C LYS A 405 3.83 -7.78 13.35
N PHE A 406 5.13 -7.99 13.42
CA PHE A 406 6.03 -8.08 12.28
C PHE A 406 7.07 -9.18 12.51
N PRO A 407 7.69 -9.74 11.45
CA PRO A 407 8.89 -10.53 11.60
C PRO A 407 10.04 -9.64 12.10
N LEU A 408 11.10 -10.22 12.65
CA LEU A 408 12.29 -9.45 13.05
C LEU A 408 13.03 -8.90 11.83
N THR A 409 13.14 -9.73 10.80
CA THR A 409 13.83 -9.39 9.54
C THR A 409 13.11 -10.02 8.36
N SER A 410 13.31 -9.45 7.17
CA SER A 410 12.97 -10.07 5.89
C SER A 410 14.06 -9.81 4.85
N VAL A 411 14.05 -10.57 3.77
CA VAL A 411 14.97 -10.38 2.64
C VAL A 411 14.14 -10.35 1.37
N ALA A 412 14.21 -9.24 0.64
CA ALA A 412 13.69 -9.17 -0.73
C ALA A 412 14.84 -9.40 -1.72
N VAL A 413 14.59 -10.18 -2.76
CA VAL A 413 15.57 -10.41 -3.83
C VAL A 413 15.06 -9.74 -5.10
N ASP A 414 15.87 -8.90 -5.70
CA ASP A 414 15.56 -8.30 -7.00
C ASP A 414 15.63 -9.39 -8.07
N PRO A 415 14.52 -9.69 -8.77
CA PRO A 415 14.47 -10.80 -9.71
C PRO A 415 15.33 -10.60 -10.97
N THR A 416 15.70 -9.34 -11.26
CA THR A 416 16.49 -9.00 -12.45
C THR A 416 17.99 -9.08 -12.15
N THR A 417 18.41 -8.59 -10.98
CA THR A 417 19.84 -8.49 -10.63
C THR A 417 20.31 -9.60 -9.68
N GLY A 418 19.37 -10.30 -9.02
CA GLY A 418 19.68 -11.29 -7.97
C GLY A 418 20.20 -10.66 -6.66
N ILE A 419 20.22 -9.33 -6.55
CA ILE A 419 20.70 -8.64 -5.35
C ILE A 419 19.67 -8.81 -4.22
N ALA A 420 20.17 -9.23 -3.04
CA ALA A 420 19.38 -9.38 -1.83
C ALA A 420 19.36 -8.09 -1.01
N TYR A 421 18.18 -7.66 -0.59
CA TYR A 421 17.95 -6.47 0.24
C TYR A 421 17.38 -6.89 1.60
N PRO A 422 18.20 -7.05 2.64
CA PRO A 422 17.73 -7.35 3.98
C PRO A 422 17.05 -6.11 4.59
N SER A 423 16.00 -6.34 5.35
CA SER A 423 15.29 -5.32 6.12
C SER A 423 15.09 -5.78 7.56
N THR A 424 15.35 -4.89 8.51
CA THR A 424 15.05 -5.06 9.94
C THR A 424 13.78 -4.26 10.25
N TYR A 425 12.86 -4.85 11.01
CA TYR A 425 11.58 -4.21 11.34
C TYR A 425 11.71 -3.40 12.63
N ASP A 426 12.45 -2.31 12.54
CA ASP A 426 12.62 -1.33 13.60
C ASP A 426 11.73 -0.09 13.37
N MET A 427 11.76 0.86 14.33
CA MET A 427 10.97 2.08 14.25
C MET A 427 11.26 2.95 13.03
N PHE A 428 12.43 2.85 12.42
CA PHE A 428 12.81 3.62 11.24
C PHE A 428 12.38 2.95 9.94
N THR A 429 11.99 1.70 10.03
CA THR A 429 11.48 0.91 8.90
C THR A 429 9.95 0.89 8.87
N ILE A 430 9.30 0.69 10.03
CA ILE A 430 7.85 0.49 10.13
C ILE A 430 7.12 1.58 10.92
N GLY A 431 7.83 2.54 11.49
CA GLY A 431 7.23 3.56 12.33
C GLY A 431 6.51 2.97 13.55
N ALA A 432 5.32 3.48 13.82
CA ALA A 432 4.44 2.96 14.86
C ALA A 432 3.76 1.64 14.47
N GLY A 433 3.83 1.21 13.21
CA GLY A 433 3.32 -0.06 12.75
C GLY A 433 2.39 0.01 11.53
N TYR A 434 1.64 -1.07 11.30
CA TYR A 434 0.77 -1.24 10.14
C TYR A 434 -0.58 -0.56 10.37
N LEU A 435 -1.04 0.27 9.44
CA LEU A 435 -2.33 0.95 9.50
C LEU A 435 -3.47 -0.03 9.79
N ASN A 436 -4.31 0.29 10.77
CA ASN A 436 -5.54 -0.46 11.09
C ASN A 436 -6.72 0.52 11.23
N ILE A 437 -7.55 0.57 10.21
CA ILE A 437 -8.68 1.51 10.13
C ILE A 437 -9.74 1.17 11.18
N GLU A 438 -10.07 -0.10 11.37
CA GLU A 438 -11.04 -0.52 12.37
C GLU A 438 -10.63 -0.05 13.77
N ALA A 439 -9.42 -0.35 14.20
CA ALA A 439 -8.91 0.04 15.51
C ALA A 439 -8.84 1.56 15.67
N ALA A 440 -8.46 2.30 14.60
CA ALA A 440 -8.44 3.77 14.63
C ALA A 440 -9.84 4.37 14.74
N LEU A 441 -10.84 3.78 14.09
CA LEU A 441 -12.24 4.20 14.22
C LEU A 441 -12.83 3.86 15.58
N GLN A 442 -12.39 2.81 16.24
CA GLN A 442 -12.84 2.42 17.58
C GLN A 442 -12.13 3.19 18.70
N ASN A 443 -11.07 3.94 18.40
CA ASN A 443 -10.36 4.75 19.37
C ASN A 443 -11.02 6.12 19.53
N TYR A 444 -11.28 6.53 20.79
CA TYR A 444 -11.93 7.79 21.13
C TYR A 444 -11.00 8.77 21.85
N ASP A 445 -9.74 8.42 22.06
CA ASP A 445 -8.78 9.29 22.73
C ASP A 445 -8.55 10.60 21.95
N ARG A 446 -8.33 11.70 22.66
CA ARG A 446 -8.04 13.02 22.08
C ARG A 446 -6.66 13.50 22.50
N ALA A 447 -5.91 14.02 21.55
CA ALA A 447 -4.63 14.66 21.81
C ALA A 447 -4.81 16.15 22.13
N TYR A 448 -4.34 16.55 23.30
CA TYR A 448 -4.33 17.94 23.79
C TYR A 448 -2.90 18.48 23.79
N GLY A 449 -2.22 18.37 22.66
CA GLY A 449 -0.84 18.78 22.45
C GLY A 449 -0.33 18.30 21.11
N SER A 450 0.95 18.50 20.84
CA SER A 450 1.57 18.15 19.56
C SER A 450 1.85 16.65 19.45
N ALA A 451 1.39 16.03 18.38
CA ALA A 451 1.74 14.67 17.95
C ALA A 451 2.92 14.66 16.96
N ALA A 452 3.78 15.67 16.99
CA ALA A 452 4.95 15.69 16.15
C ALA A 452 5.83 14.46 16.40
N SER A 453 6.46 13.94 15.34
CA SER A 453 7.41 12.84 15.43
C SER A 453 8.65 13.28 16.19
N PRO A 454 9.16 12.45 17.13
CA PRO A 454 10.28 12.82 17.97
C PRO A 454 11.61 12.86 17.21
N GLN A 455 12.56 13.58 17.75
CA GLN A 455 13.95 13.52 17.30
C GLN A 455 14.66 12.30 17.88
N VAL A 456 15.72 11.92 17.20
CA VAL A 456 16.61 10.79 17.55
C VAL A 456 17.98 11.31 17.93
N THR A 457 18.53 10.81 19.01
CA THR A 457 19.93 11.01 19.40
C THR A 457 20.70 9.71 19.23
N TYR A 458 21.86 9.76 18.59
CA TYR A 458 22.74 8.63 18.43
C TYR A 458 23.87 8.67 19.47
N ASN A 459 24.01 7.61 20.25
CA ASN A 459 25.12 7.42 21.18
C ASN A 459 26.19 6.53 20.51
N SER A 460 27.30 7.15 20.10
CA SER A 460 28.38 6.47 19.39
C SER A 460 29.14 5.48 20.25
N LEU A 461 29.20 5.67 21.58
CA LEU A 461 29.89 4.74 22.51
C LEU A 461 29.09 3.45 22.69
N GLN A 462 27.74 3.56 22.73
CA GLN A 462 26.84 2.42 22.86
C GLN A 462 26.40 1.87 21.50
N GLN A 463 26.72 2.57 20.42
CA GLN A 463 26.23 2.29 19.05
C GLN A 463 24.71 2.14 18.98
N MET A 464 23.99 2.98 19.73
CA MET A 464 22.54 2.94 19.86
C MET A 464 21.90 4.28 19.54
N ALA A 465 20.72 4.23 18.91
CA ALA A 465 19.88 5.39 18.70
C ALA A 465 18.74 5.41 19.73
N TYR A 466 18.44 6.58 20.25
CA TYR A 466 17.39 6.81 21.25
C TYR A 466 16.48 7.91 20.79
N LEU A 467 15.17 7.78 21.09
CA LEU A 467 14.26 8.91 20.98
C LEU A 467 14.60 9.96 22.04
N THR A 468 14.75 11.20 21.59
CA THR A 468 14.98 12.33 22.48
C THR A 468 13.66 12.66 23.18
N SER A 469 13.65 12.56 24.51
CA SER A 469 12.48 12.91 25.30
C SER A 469 12.15 14.42 25.14
N ASN A 470 10.89 14.72 24.85
CA ASN A 470 10.40 16.07 24.73
C ASN A 470 9.02 16.18 25.42
N PRO A 471 8.95 16.84 26.62
CA PRO A 471 7.72 16.94 27.38
C PRO A 471 6.62 17.76 26.68
N ASN A 472 6.94 18.51 25.62
CA ASN A 472 5.96 19.25 24.83
C ASN A 472 5.21 18.33 23.83
N LEU A 473 5.69 17.10 23.61
CA LEU A 473 5.02 16.13 22.76
C LEU A 473 4.13 15.22 23.61
N ILE A 474 2.96 14.88 23.06
CA ILE A 474 1.97 14.03 23.76
C ILE A 474 2.52 12.66 24.14
N TRP A 475 3.54 12.17 23.44
CA TRP A 475 4.19 10.87 23.69
C TRP A 475 4.82 10.77 25.08
N TRP A 476 5.21 11.90 25.69
CA TRP A 476 5.80 11.97 27.03
C TRP A 476 4.94 12.73 28.04
N SER A 477 4.06 13.63 27.56
CA SER A 477 3.23 14.46 28.45
C SER A 477 1.90 13.81 28.85
N SER A 478 1.53 12.70 28.19
CA SER A 478 0.24 12.06 28.45
C SER A 478 0.37 10.52 28.59
N PRO A 479 -0.07 9.94 29.71
CA PRO A 479 -0.05 8.48 29.90
C PRO A 479 -0.94 7.74 28.89
N VAL A 480 -1.96 8.40 28.32
CA VAL A 480 -2.81 7.83 27.27
C VAL A 480 -2.03 7.56 25.99
N TRP A 481 -1.01 8.37 25.70
CA TRP A 481 -0.23 8.30 24.49
C TRP A 481 1.17 7.70 24.69
N SER A 482 1.69 7.66 25.91
CA SER A 482 3.01 7.09 26.21
C SER A 482 3.11 5.58 25.91
N THR A 483 2.00 4.85 26.06
CA THR A 483 1.89 3.44 25.66
C THR A 483 1.54 3.26 24.19
N ALA A 484 1.12 4.34 23.54
CA ALA A 484 0.65 4.32 22.15
C ALA A 484 1.78 4.22 21.14
N ALA A 485 2.86 4.88 21.46
CA ALA A 485 4.05 4.77 20.64
C ALA A 485 4.84 3.58 21.17
N SER A 486 4.81 2.46 20.48
CA SER A 486 5.85 1.42 20.62
C SER A 486 7.26 2.00 20.41
N TRP A 487 7.35 3.24 20.01
CA TRP A 487 8.54 4.07 19.98
C TRP A 487 9.15 4.28 21.37
N GLY A 488 8.34 4.43 22.43
CA GLY A 488 8.81 4.82 23.75
C GLY A 488 9.40 3.68 24.57
N THR A 489 9.21 2.44 24.17
CA THR A 489 9.68 1.28 24.92
C THR A 489 10.57 0.34 24.12
N THR A 490 10.55 0.43 22.81
CA THR A 490 11.48 -0.32 21.98
C THR A 490 12.69 0.55 21.69
N ILE A 491 13.51 0.72 22.70
CA ILE A 491 14.94 0.95 22.48
C ILE A 491 15.34 -0.07 21.42
N LEU A 492 16.09 0.35 20.41
CA LEU A 492 16.79 -0.57 19.55
C LEU A 492 17.70 -1.41 20.45
N VAL A 493 17.13 -2.47 21.02
CA VAL A 493 17.95 -3.43 21.76
C VAL A 493 18.77 -4.12 20.68
N PRO A 494 20.09 -4.06 20.76
CA PRO A 494 20.93 -4.86 19.89
C PRO A 494 20.54 -6.31 20.10
N GLY A 495 19.73 -6.85 19.19
CA GLY A 495 19.57 -8.31 19.12
C GLY A 495 20.92 -8.91 18.73
N PRO A 496 21.23 -10.13 19.14
CA PRO A 496 22.55 -10.73 18.93
C PRO A 496 22.97 -10.86 17.48
N SER A 497 22.19 -10.42 16.51
CA SER A 497 22.50 -10.61 15.09
C SER A 497 22.07 -9.52 14.10
N GLY A 498 21.54 -8.37 14.53
CA GLY A 498 21.00 -7.50 13.48
C GLY A 498 21.16 -6.00 13.68
N SER A 499 20.61 -5.46 14.75
CA SER A 499 20.54 -4.00 14.91
C SER A 499 21.90 -3.37 15.19
N ALA A 500 22.79 -4.06 15.92
CA ALA A 500 24.15 -3.60 16.15
C ALA A 500 25.01 -3.61 14.88
N ALA A 501 24.77 -4.56 13.96
CA ALA A 501 25.50 -4.59 12.67
C ALA A 501 25.05 -3.47 11.73
N VAL A 502 23.78 -3.08 11.75
CA VAL A 502 23.26 -1.96 10.94
C VAL A 502 23.78 -0.63 11.49
N TRP A 503 23.85 -0.48 12.80
CA TRP A 503 24.38 0.73 13.44
C TRP A 503 25.90 0.68 13.63
N GLY A 504 26.51 -0.51 13.74
CA GLY A 504 27.96 -0.69 13.84
C GLY A 504 28.69 -0.54 12.51
N SER A 505 28.04 -0.72 11.38
CA SER A 505 28.55 -0.28 10.08
C SER A 505 28.41 1.23 9.88
N ALA A 506 27.85 1.94 10.83
CA ALA A 506 27.69 3.38 10.88
C ALA A 506 28.99 4.17 11.17
N ALA A 507 30.16 3.63 10.86
CA ALA A 507 31.28 4.48 10.46
C ALA A 507 30.85 5.48 9.35
N SER A 508 29.77 5.16 8.62
CA SER A 508 29.09 6.07 7.71
C SER A 508 28.24 7.15 8.40
N TRP A 509 27.77 6.99 9.63
CA TRP A 509 26.98 8.01 10.36
C TRP A 509 27.84 9.09 11.01
N GLY A 510 29.05 8.75 11.42
CA GLY A 510 29.94 9.65 12.15
C GLY A 510 30.95 10.43 11.29
N THR A 511 31.03 10.15 10.01
CA THR A 511 31.96 10.87 9.12
C THR A 511 31.13 11.60 8.05
N ALA A 512 31.10 12.92 8.12
CA ALA A 512 30.52 13.79 7.11
C ALA A 512 31.03 13.50 5.68
N ALA A 513 32.08 12.71 5.54
CA ALA A 513 32.71 12.35 4.27
C ALA A 513 31.88 11.37 3.40
N SER A 514 31.12 10.45 3.98
CA SER A 514 30.29 9.51 3.19
C SER A 514 28.88 10.06 2.89
N TRP A 515 28.43 11.06 3.66
CA TRP A 515 27.14 11.72 3.50
C TRP A 515 27.25 13.09 2.85
N GLY A 516 28.41 13.72 2.90
CA GLY A 516 28.67 15.10 2.46
C GLY A 516 29.36 15.22 1.11
N THR A 517 29.73 14.14 0.45
CA THR A 517 30.26 14.26 -0.91
C THR A 517 29.09 14.29 -1.88
N ALA A 518 28.81 15.49 -2.37
CA ALA A 518 27.85 15.76 -3.45
C ALA A 518 28.01 14.84 -4.67
N ALA A 519 29.10 14.07 -4.76
CA ALA A 519 29.40 13.18 -5.88
C ALA A 519 28.52 11.92 -5.96
N SER A 520 28.02 11.37 -4.83
CA SER A 520 27.09 10.23 -4.86
C SER A 520 25.63 10.66 -4.89
N TRP A 521 25.36 11.92 -4.53
CA TRP A 521 24.02 12.50 -4.48
C TRP A 521 23.76 13.54 -5.58
N GLY A 522 24.82 14.08 -6.19
CA GLY A 522 24.82 15.27 -7.02
C GLY A 522 24.92 15.05 -8.53
N THR A 523 24.90 13.82 -9.01
CA THR A 523 24.74 13.63 -10.46
C THR A 523 23.25 13.72 -10.80
N ALA A 524 22.85 14.88 -11.29
CA ALA A 524 21.51 15.17 -11.77
C ALA A 524 20.94 14.11 -12.75
N ALA A 525 21.82 13.27 -13.32
CA ALA A 525 21.44 12.20 -14.24
C ALA A 525 20.72 11.02 -13.59
N SER A 526 20.94 10.73 -12.30
CA SER A 526 20.23 9.65 -11.58
C SER A 526 18.97 10.15 -10.86
N TRP A 527 18.79 11.45 -10.73
CA TRP A 527 17.69 12.09 -10.03
C TRP A 527 16.71 12.79 -10.99
N GLY A 528 17.13 13.02 -12.23
CA GLY A 528 16.38 13.76 -13.23
C GLY A 528 15.36 12.93 -14.03
N THR A 529 15.26 11.63 -13.79
CA THR A 529 14.22 10.82 -14.41
C THR A 529 13.08 10.66 -13.42
N ALA A 530 12.02 11.37 -13.64
CA ALA A 530 10.79 11.41 -12.85
C ALA A 530 10.20 10.02 -12.53
N ALA A 531 10.53 9.00 -13.31
CA ALA A 531 10.11 7.62 -13.08
C ALA A 531 10.67 6.98 -11.80
N SER A 532 11.71 7.54 -11.19
CA SER A 532 12.31 6.98 -9.96
C SER A 532 11.75 7.56 -8.65
N TRP A 533 10.93 8.62 -8.71
CA TRP A 533 10.53 9.38 -7.52
C TRP A 533 9.30 8.86 -6.80
N GLY A 534 8.35 8.30 -7.49
CA GLY A 534 7.08 7.97 -6.90
C GLY A 534 6.59 6.55 -7.13
N THR A 535 7.06 5.91 -8.18
CA THR A 535 6.48 4.64 -8.62
C THR A 535 7.55 3.65 -9.02
N SER A 536 7.44 2.44 -8.54
CA SER A 536 8.04 1.28 -9.20
C SER A 536 6.99 0.65 -10.11
N THR A 537 7.31 0.51 -11.37
CA THR A 537 6.46 -0.19 -12.35
C THR A 537 6.65 -1.70 -12.26
N GLN A 538 7.71 -2.14 -11.59
CA GLN A 538 7.97 -3.52 -11.25
C GLN A 538 7.85 -3.63 -9.73
N GLY A 539 6.79 -4.28 -9.25
CA GLY A 539 6.65 -4.62 -7.86
C GLY A 539 7.67 -5.69 -7.44
N GLU A 540 7.93 -5.75 -6.15
CA GLU A 540 8.65 -6.87 -5.56
C GLU A 540 7.74 -8.09 -5.47
N LYS A 541 8.25 -9.25 -5.89
CA LYS A 541 7.62 -10.55 -5.65
C LYS A 541 8.10 -11.12 -4.33
#